data_02fd703f8213f3e4953b0fbc9ed73256
#
_entry.id   02fd703f8213f3e4953b0fbc9ed73256
#
_cell.length_a   1.000
_cell.length_b   1.000
_cell.length_c   1.000
_cell.angle_alpha   90.00
_cell.angle_beta   90.00
_cell.angle_gamma   90.00
#
_symmetry.space_group_name_H-M   'P 1'
#
loop_
_entity.id
_entity.type
_entity.pdbx_description
1 polymer ?
#
loop_
_entity_poly.entity_id
_entity_poly.type
_entity_poly.pdbx_seq_one_letter_code
_entity_poly.pdbx_strand_id
1 'polypeptide(L)'
;MSSTYTKKQVADLVKGDLDFETVHLMLSMPKDEDRYKFYMETINENVDYDHQAIAALGPHLNYVIRSDNEEVVVMCDCGHDFGDYRNNWKLNALIYVRDNVEKMEQIYPAIMAPDTNWQVYREYYCPSCGIQHCVEAPTPWYPVMHDLQPDFKTFYEWLGQPAPAKV
;
A
#
# COMPACT_ATOMS: atom_id res chain seq x y z
N MET A 1 -23.97 -10.98 -11.68
CA MET A 1 -24.53 -9.61 -11.87
C MET A 1 -23.51 -8.83 -12.70
N SER A 2 -23.90 -7.89 -13.56
CA SER A 2 -22.93 -7.08 -14.30
C SER A 2 -22.25 -6.12 -13.33
N SER A 3 -20.94 -5.90 -13.50
CA SER A 3 -20.19 -4.91 -12.73
C SER A 3 -20.84 -3.53 -12.82
N THR A 4 -20.94 -2.81 -11.71
CA THR A 4 -21.48 -1.44 -11.67
C THR A 4 -20.51 -0.45 -12.32
N TYR A 5 -19.20 -0.73 -12.25
CA TYR A 5 -18.13 0.11 -12.79
C TYR A 5 -17.30 -0.67 -13.80
N THR A 6 -16.82 0.04 -14.81
CA THR A 6 -15.95 -0.52 -15.85
C THR A 6 -14.50 -0.61 -15.36
N LYS A 7 -13.71 -1.50 -15.96
CA LYS A 7 -12.25 -1.57 -15.70
C LYS A 7 -11.58 -0.20 -15.91
N LYS A 8 -11.99 0.56 -16.94
CA LYS A 8 -11.46 1.91 -17.18
C LYS A 8 -11.69 2.84 -15.99
N GLN A 9 -12.91 2.87 -15.43
CA GLN A 9 -13.21 3.69 -14.27
C GLN A 9 -12.38 3.28 -13.03
N VAL A 10 -12.13 1.98 -12.82
CA VAL A 10 -11.26 1.51 -11.76
C VAL A 10 -9.81 1.91 -12.02
N ALA A 11 -9.33 1.85 -13.27
CA ALA A 11 -8.00 2.31 -13.65
C ALA A 11 -7.84 3.83 -13.45
N ASP A 12 -8.85 4.61 -13.81
CA ASP A 12 -8.87 6.08 -13.61
C ASP A 12 -8.88 6.41 -12.09
N LEU A 13 -9.58 5.60 -11.25
CA LEU A 13 -9.54 5.72 -9.80
C LEU A 13 -8.12 5.51 -9.25
N VAL A 14 -7.44 4.45 -9.69
CA VAL A 14 -6.06 4.13 -9.27
C VAL A 14 -5.08 5.24 -9.65
N LYS A 15 -5.27 5.85 -10.81
CA LYS A 15 -4.44 6.96 -11.32
C LYS A 15 -4.78 8.32 -10.70
N GLY A 16 -5.91 8.43 -10.01
CA GLY A 16 -6.40 9.70 -9.48
C GLY A 16 -7.09 10.59 -10.52
N ASP A 17 -7.44 10.04 -11.68
CA ASP A 17 -8.06 10.76 -12.81
C ASP A 17 -9.60 10.70 -12.80
N LEU A 18 -10.18 9.92 -11.87
CA LEU A 18 -11.62 9.76 -11.78
C LEU A 18 -12.27 11.01 -11.16
N ASP A 19 -13.41 11.44 -11.69
CA ASP A 19 -14.15 12.59 -11.18
C ASP A 19 -14.66 12.34 -9.74
N PHE A 20 -14.75 13.44 -8.96
CA PHE A 20 -15.10 13.38 -7.54
C PHE A 20 -16.48 12.76 -7.29
N GLU A 21 -17.49 13.02 -8.14
CA GLU A 21 -18.84 12.48 -7.95
C GLU A 21 -18.84 10.96 -8.07
N THR A 22 -18.15 10.43 -9.07
CA THR A 22 -17.99 8.98 -9.26
C THR A 22 -17.18 8.36 -8.11
N VAL A 23 -16.09 8.99 -7.65
CA VAL A 23 -15.33 8.53 -6.46
C VAL A 23 -16.23 8.47 -5.24
N HIS A 24 -17.03 9.53 -5.00
CA HIS A 24 -17.95 9.58 -3.85
C HIS A 24 -18.99 8.46 -3.90
N LEU A 25 -19.58 8.18 -5.06
CA LEU A 25 -20.50 7.05 -5.26
C LEU A 25 -19.80 5.70 -5.01
N MET A 26 -18.59 5.50 -5.55
CA MET A 26 -17.81 4.29 -5.32
C MET A 26 -17.50 4.03 -3.84
N LEU A 27 -17.30 5.07 -3.05
CA LEU A 27 -17.00 4.96 -1.62
C LEU A 27 -18.26 4.71 -0.78
N SER A 28 -19.40 5.28 -1.18
CA SER A 28 -20.66 5.25 -0.41
C SER A 28 -21.55 4.05 -0.73
N MET A 29 -21.34 3.37 -1.83
CA MET A 29 -22.14 2.23 -2.26
C MET A 29 -21.48 0.88 -1.91
N PRO A 30 -22.26 -0.21 -1.78
CA PRO A 30 -21.70 -1.56 -1.66
C PRO A 30 -20.71 -1.84 -2.79
N LYS A 31 -19.61 -2.55 -2.46
CA LYS A 31 -18.59 -2.91 -3.43
C LYS A 31 -19.13 -4.00 -4.38
N ASP A 32 -18.95 -3.80 -5.67
CA ASP A 32 -19.30 -4.83 -6.66
C ASP A 32 -18.23 -5.94 -6.74
N GLU A 33 -18.63 -7.12 -7.21
CA GLU A 33 -17.79 -8.33 -7.20
C GLU A 33 -16.55 -8.19 -8.08
N ASP A 34 -16.63 -7.46 -9.20
CA ASP A 34 -15.53 -7.33 -10.16
C ASP A 34 -14.53 -6.22 -9.80
N ARG A 35 -14.82 -5.36 -8.82
CA ARG A 35 -13.98 -4.20 -8.49
C ARG A 35 -12.57 -4.63 -8.11
N TYR A 36 -12.44 -5.63 -7.25
CA TYR A 36 -11.13 -6.13 -6.82
C TYR A 36 -10.34 -6.71 -7.99
N LYS A 37 -10.99 -7.49 -8.86
CA LYS A 37 -10.38 -8.05 -10.07
C LYS A 37 -9.84 -6.94 -10.98
N PHE A 38 -10.64 -5.94 -11.31
CA PHE A 38 -10.22 -4.82 -12.15
C PHE A 38 -9.09 -3.99 -11.51
N TYR A 39 -9.14 -3.83 -10.18
CA TYR A 39 -8.09 -3.17 -9.43
C TYR A 39 -6.76 -3.92 -9.55
N MET A 40 -6.73 -5.23 -9.29
CA MET A 40 -5.52 -6.05 -9.38
C MET A 40 -4.99 -6.17 -10.83
N GLU A 41 -5.88 -6.27 -11.83
CA GLU A 41 -5.47 -6.21 -13.23
C GLU A 41 -4.79 -4.88 -13.55
N THR A 42 -5.35 -3.76 -13.06
CA THR A 42 -4.77 -2.44 -13.28
C THR A 42 -3.40 -2.31 -12.61
N ILE A 43 -3.23 -2.79 -11.38
CA ILE A 43 -1.92 -2.81 -10.71
C ILE A 43 -0.91 -3.59 -11.55
N ASN A 44 -1.23 -4.84 -11.93
CA ASN A 44 -0.31 -5.70 -12.68
C ASN A 44 0.04 -5.16 -14.08
N GLU A 45 -0.77 -4.27 -14.65
CA GLU A 45 -0.48 -3.59 -15.92
C GLU A 45 0.42 -2.35 -15.77
N ASN A 46 0.64 -1.85 -14.55
CA ASN A 46 1.33 -0.57 -14.30
C ASN A 46 2.55 -0.69 -13.37
N VAL A 47 3.02 -1.90 -13.09
CA VAL A 47 4.23 -2.15 -12.30
C VAL A 47 5.44 -2.44 -13.19
N ASP A 48 6.65 -2.16 -12.68
CA ASP A 48 7.92 -2.31 -13.41
C ASP A 48 8.60 -3.66 -13.15
N TYR A 49 7.82 -4.75 -13.01
CA TYR A 49 8.34 -6.10 -12.78
C TYR A 49 7.45 -7.18 -13.42
N ASP A 50 8.06 -8.34 -13.74
CA ASP A 50 7.39 -9.50 -14.34
C ASP A 50 6.85 -10.51 -13.31
N HIS A 51 6.60 -10.06 -12.08
CA HIS A 51 6.02 -10.85 -10.99
C HIS A 51 4.53 -10.56 -10.87
N GLN A 52 3.79 -11.38 -10.13
CA GLN A 52 2.34 -11.22 -9.96
C GLN A 52 2.00 -10.51 -8.65
N ALA A 53 1.50 -9.29 -8.73
CA ALA A 53 0.85 -8.66 -7.57
C ALA A 53 -0.48 -9.35 -7.27
N ILE A 54 -0.66 -9.78 -6.01
CA ILE A 54 -1.83 -10.54 -5.53
C ILE A 54 -2.72 -9.75 -4.59
N ALA A 55 -2.20 -8.72 -3.95
CA ALA A 55 -2.96 -7.78 -3.15
C ALA A 55 -2.16 -6.48 -2.98
N ALA A 56 -2.85 -5.36 -2.86
CA ALA A 56 -2.22 -4.10 -2.50
C ALA A 56 -2.07 -4.00 -0.97
N LEU A 57 -0.91 -3.56 -0.50
CA LEU A 57 -0.66 -3.22 0.90
C LEU A 57 -0.90 -1.73 1.16
N GLY A 58 -0.57 -0.90 0.19
CA GLY A 58 -0.72 0.54 0.25
C GLY A 58 -0.43 1.20 -1.10
N PRO A 59 -0.35 2.53 -1.16
CA PRO A 59 0.05 3.23 -2.38
C PRO A 59 1.43 2.75 -2.85
N HIS A 60 1.50 2.30 -4.11
CA HIS A 60 2.74 1.83 -4.73
C HIS A 60 3.44 0.66 -4.00
N LEU A 61 2.72 -0.09 -3.17
CA LEU A 61 3.27 -1.18 -2.37
C LEU A 61 2.32 -2.38 -2.40
N ASN A 62 2.82 -3.52 -2.85
CA ASN A 62 2.01 -4.70 -3.13
C ASN A 62 2.58 -5.95 -2.48
N TYR A 63 1.70 -6.90 -2.17
CA TYR A 63 2.07 -8.30 -1.97
C TYR A 63 2.21 -8.97 -3.33
N VAL A 64 3.35 -9.58 -3.57
CA VAL A 64 3.76 -10.08 -4.90
C VAL A 64 4.25 -11.51 -4.79
N ILE A 65 3.77 -12.39 -5.69
CA ILE A 65 4.35 -13.71 -5.88
C ILE A 65 5.51 -13.60 -6.87
N ARG A 66 6.70 -13.98 -6.44
CA ARG A 66 7.86 -14.05 -7.33
C ARG A 66 7.69 -15.15 -8.37
N SER A 67 7.97 -14.86 -9.63
CA SER A 67 7.86 -15.81 -10.73
C SER A 67 8.94 -16.89 -10.73
N ASP A 68 10.07 -16.66 -10.05
CA ASP A 68 11.22 -17.56 -10.00
C ASP A 68 11.12 -18.64 -8.91
N ASN A 69 10.49 -18.35 -7.78
CA ASN A 69 10.47 -19.26 -6.63
C ASN A 69 9.09 -19.37 -5.93
N GLU A 70 8.08 -18.64 -6.42
CA GLU A 70 6.72 -18.60 -5.87
C GLU A 70 6.63 -18.07 -4.41
N GLU A 71 7.67 -17.42 -3.91
CA GLU A 71 7.63 -16.78 -2.59
C GLU A 71 6.79 -15.51 -2.63
N VAL A 72 6.09 -15.23 -1.54
CA VAL A 72 5.32 -13.99 -1.39
C VAL A 72 6.16 -12.96 -0.66
N VAL A 73 6.33 -11.82 -1.30
CA VAL A 73 7.13 -10.70 -0.80
C VAL A 73 6.32 -9.41 -0.79
N VAL A 74 6.79 -8.40 -0.08
CA VAL A 74 6.34 -7.02 -0.22
C VAL A 74 7.22 -6.33 -1.26
N MET A 75 6.62 -5.72 -2.27
CA MET A 75 7.36 -5.10 -3.39
C MET A 75 6.78 -3.74 -3.75
N CYS A 76 7.66 -2.79 -4.05
CA CYS A 76 7.30 -1.49 -4.63
C CYS A 76 6.95 -1.64 -6.11
N ASP A 77 6.11 -0.77 -6.66
CA ASP A 77 5.78 -0.74 -8.10
C ASP A 77 7.03 -0.65 -8.99
N CYS A 78 8.12 -0.04 -8.50
CA CYS A 78 9.42 0.02 -9.19
C CYS A 78 10.24 -1.28 -9.17
N GLY A 79 9.72 -2.37 -8.60
CA GLY A 79 10.39 -3.66 -8.48
C GLY A 79 11.34 -3.79 -7.28
N HIS A 80 11.45 -2.79 -6.39
CA HIS A 80 12.22 -2.94 -5.15
C HIS A 80 11.54 -3.92 -4.20
N ASP A 81 12.28 -4.94 -3.78
CA ASP A 81 11.84 -6.02 -2.91
C ASP A 81 12.17 -5.73 -1.45
N PHE A 82 11.14 -5.63 -0.61
CA PHE A 82 11.26 -5.44 0.83
C PHE A 82 11.39 -6.76 1.62
N GLY A 83 11.34 -7.90 0.94
CA GLY A 83 11.47 -9.23 1.53
C GLY A 83 10.14 -9.92 1.83
N ASP A 84 10.23 -11.03 2.56
CA ASP A 84 9.10 -11.90 2.91
C ASP A 84 7.95 -11.12 3.58
N TYR A 85 6.73 -11.31 3.09
CA TYR A 85 5.53 -10.60 3.57
C TYR A 85 5.22 -10.80 5.05
N ARG A 86 5.76 -11.86 5.68
CA ARG A 86 5.62 -12.15 7.11
C ARG A 86 6.51 -11.28 7.98
N ASN A 87 7.49 -10.64 7.37
CA ASN A 87 8.40 -9.71 8.05
C ASN A 87 7.90 -8.28 7.91
N ASN A 88 8.28 -7.44 8.89
CA ASN A 88 7.93 -6.03 8.85
C ASN A 88 8.73 -5.30 7.75
N TRP A 89 8.11 -5.05 6.61
CA TRP A 89 8.69 -4.39 5.45
C TRP A 89 9.28 -3.00 5.77
N LYS A 90 8.71 -2.30 6.76
CA LYS A 90 9.15 -0.96 7.19
C LYS A 90 10.61 -0.94 7.66
N LEU A 91 11.12 -2.06 8.18
CA LEU A 91 12.50 -2.17 8.63
C LEU A 91 13.50 -2.22 7.47
N ASN A 92 13.03 -2.50 6.26
CA ASN A 92 13.82 -2.49 5.02
C ASN A 92 13.60 -1.22 4.18
N ALA A 93 12.78 -0.28 4.66
CA ALA A 93 12.56 1.02 4.04
C ALA A 93 13.60 2.06 4.50
N LEU A 94 13.75 3.14 3.74
CA LEU A 94 14.38 4.35 4.23
C LEU A 94 13.39 5.06 5.17
N ILE A 95 13.79 5.26 6.42
CA ILE A 95 12.95 5.89 7.44
C ILE A 95 13.46 7.31 7.70
N TYR A 96 12.65 8.31 7.38
CA TYR A 96 12.91 9.68 7.79
C TYR A 96 12.05 10.03 9.01
N VAL A 97 12.71 10.44 10.11
CA VAL A 97 12.02 10.76 11.36
C VAL A 97 12.04 12.27 11.57
N ARG A 98 10.85 12.86 11.68
CA ARG A 98 10.66 14.25 12.09
C ARG A 98 10.47 14.29 13.60
N ASP A 99 11.57 14.48 14.31
CA ASP A 99 11.69 14.33 15.76
C ASP A 99 12.09 15.63 16.47
N ASN A 100 12.12 16.73 15.73
CA ASN A 100 12.41 18.05 16.27
C ASN A 100 11.62 19.15 15.55
N VAL A 101 11.60 20.35 16.14
CA VAL A 101 10.81 21.49 15.65
C VAL A 101 11.19 21.87 14.22
N GLU A 102 12.47 21.91 13.90
CA GLU A 102 12.97 22.32 12.56
C GLU A 102 12.46 21.39 11.45
N LYS A 103 12.42 20.07 11.72
CA LYS A 103 11.88 19.11 10.76
C LYS A 103 10.36 19.17 10.67
N MET A 104 9.67 19.44 11.78
CA MET A 104 8.20 19.60 11.78
C MET A 104 7.78 20.85 11.02
N GLU A 105 8.51 21.96 11.15
CA GLU A 105 8.22 23.22 10.45
C GLU A 105 8.41 23.16 8.93
N GLN A 106 9.05 22.11 8.41
CA GLN A 106 9.09 21.85 6.97
C GLN A 106 7.71 21.49 6.38
N ILE A 107 6.79 20.98 7.21
CA ILE A 107 5.47 20.52 6.78
C ILE A 107 4.31 21.23 7.48
N TYR A 108 4.56 21.88 8.62
CA TYR A 108 3.56 22.62 9.38
C TYR A 108 4.03 24.05 9.70
N PRO A 109 3.14 25.04 9.71
CA PRO A 109 3.43 26.31 10.38
C PRO A 109 3.75 26.06 11.87
N ALA A 110 4.68 26.78 12.45
CA ALA A 110 5.16 26.59 13.82
C ALA A 110 4.04 26.46 14.87
N ILE A 111 2.98 27.29 14.75
CA ILE A 111 1.81 27.25 15.67
C ILE A 111 0.97 25.98 15.56
N MET A 112 1.10 25.24 14.45
CA MET A 112 0.34 24.01 14.17
C MET A 112 1.20 22.75 14.29
N ALA A 113 2.51 22.90 14.46
CA ALA A 113 3.42 21.78 14.61
C ALA A 113 3.15 21.05 15.95
N PRO A 114 3.07 19.71 15.94
CA PRO A 114 2.93 18.95 17.19
C PRO A 114 4.19 19.07 18.05
N ASP A 115 4.02 18.97 19.37
CA ASP A 115 5.15 18.86 20.30
C ASP A 115 5.86 17.51 20.10
N THR A 116 7.11 17.58 19.67
CA THR A 116 7.94 16.41 19.35
C THR A 116 8.29 15.53 20.57
N ASN A 117 8.06 16.01 21.79
CA ASN A 117 8.13 15.16 22.99
C ASN A 117 6.98 14.17 23.08
N TRP A 118 5.88 14.41 22.37
CA TRP A 118 4.69 13.55 22.40
C TRP A 118 4.39 12.89 21.06
N GLN A 119 4.75 13.52 19.96
CA GLN A 119 4.44 13.01 18.62
C GLN A 119 5.59 13.29 17.67
N VAL A 120 6.03 12.26 16.98
CA VAL A 120 6.98 12.35 15.86
C VAL A 120 6.31 11.86 14.59
N TYR A 121 6.85 12.23 13.42
CA TYR A 121 6.47 11.60 12.17
C TYR A 121 7.57 10.68 11.69
N ARG A 122 7.18 9.49 11.23
CA ARG A 122 8.05 8.54 10.55
C ARG A 122 7.53 8.37 9.13
N GLU A 123 8.33 8.76 8.19
CA GLU A 123 8.05 8.66 6.76
C GLU A 123 8.87 7.51 6.20
N TYR A 124 8.19 6.58 5.50
CA TYR A 124 8.81 5.37 4.96
C TYR A 124 8.90 5.47 3.45
N TYR A 125 10.13 5.38 2.91
CA TYR A 125 10.41 5.57 1.49
C TYR A 125 11.03 4.32 0.87
N CYS A 126 10.75 4.11 -0.42
CA CYS A 126 11.44 3.08 -1.20
C CYS A 126 12.92 3.43 -1.35
N PRO A 127 13.86 2.52 -1.00
CA PRO A 127 15.29 2.76 -1.19
C PRO A 127 15.73 2.93 -2.65
N SER A 128 14.96 2.40 -3.60
CA SER A 128 15.31 2.43 -5.03
C SER A 128 14.75 3.66 -5.75
N CYS A 129 13.46 3.98 -5.61
CA CYS A 129 12.83 5.06 -6.36
C CYS A 129 12.48 6.30 -5.51
N GLY A 130 12.60 6.22 -4.18
CA GLY A 130 12.32 7.33 -3.27
C GLY A 130 10.84 7.63 -3.06
N ILE A 131 9.91 6.81 -3.59
CA ILE A 131 8.47 7.02 -3.37
C ILE A 131 8.12 6.80 -1.90
N GLN A 132 7.22 7.63 -1.37
CA GLN A 132 6.72 7.50 -0.01
C GLN A 132 5.58 6.48 0.04
N HIS A 133 5.73 5.44 0.88
CA HIS A 133 4.73 4.40 1.04
C HIS A 133 3.81 4.61 2.24
N CYS A 134 4.34 5.18 3.31
CA CYS A 134 3.60 5.33 4.56
C CYS A 134 4.12 6.51 5.38
N VAL A 135 3.22 7.12 6.15
CA VAL A 135 3.55 8.08 7.21
C VAL A 135 2.85 7.65 8.48
N GLU A 136 3.60 7.55 9.56
CA GLU A 136 3.08 7.31 10.90
C GLU A 136 3.27 8.54 11.79
N ALA A 137 2.38 8.71 12.73
CA ALA A 137 2.44 9.79 13.73
C ALA A 137 2.46 9.21 15.17
N PRO A 138 3.46 8.38 15.52
CA PRO A 138 3.54 7.73 16.81
C PRO A 138 4.11 8.67 17.89
N THR A 139 4.01 8.21 19.15
CA THR A 139 4.85 8.75 20.23
C THR A 139 6.33 8.39 19.99
N PRO A 140 7.31 9.20 20.46
CA PRO A 140 8.74 8.97 20.19
C PRO A 140 9.26 7.58 20.58
N TRP A 141 8.70 6.99 21.64
CA TRP A 141 9.11 5.68 22.17
C TRP A 141 8.34 4.50 21.58
N TYR A 142 7.35 4.74 20.69
CA TYR A 142 6.59 3.65 20.09
C TYR A 142 7.43 2.90 19.06
N PRO A 143 7.46 1.55 19.10
CA PRO A 143 8.25 0.79 18.13
C PRO A 143 7.67 0.87 16.71
N VAL A 144 8.49 0.53 15.72
CA VAL A 144 8.02 0.35 14.34
C VAL A 144 7.25 -0.96 14.27
N MET A 145 5.92 -0.86 14.14
CA MET A 145 5.04 -2.03 14.14
C MET A 145 4.84 -2.59 12.73
N HIS A 146 4.67 -3.92 12.67
CA HIS A 146 4.14 -4.58 11.48
C HIS A 146 2.62 -4.46 11.51
N ASP A 147 2.05 -3.55 10.71
CA ASP A 147 0.64 -3.16 10.82
C ASP A 147 -0.32 -4.24 10.33
N LEU A 148 0.08 -4.98 9.30
CA LEU A 148 -0.78 -5.93 8.63
C LEU A 148 0.01 -7.16 8.18
N GLN A 149 -0.43 -8.32 8.65
CA GLN A 149 -0.04 -9.62 8.11
C GLN A 149 -1.30 -10.32 7.60
N PRO A 150 -1.50 -10.38 6.27
CA PRO A 150 -2.72 -10.93 5.70
C PRO A 150 -2.80 -12.44 5.87
N ASP A 151 -3.99 -12.94 6.14
CA ASP A 151 -4.33 -14.36 5.96
C ASP A 151 -4.80 -14.57 4.51
N PHE A 152 -3.85 -14.82 3.63
CA PHE A 152 -4.14 -15.03 2.22
C PHE A 152 -5.01 -16.26 1.97
N LYS A 153 -4.91 -17.31 2.80
CA LYS A 153 -5.73 -18.51 2.66
C LYS A 153 -7.21 -18.15 2.81
N THR A 154 -7.58 -17.54 3.93
CA THR A 154 -8.97 -17.10 4.17
C THR A 154 -9.42 -16.06 3.14
N PHE A 155 -8.53 -15.16 2.73
CA PHE A 155 -8.83 -14.16 1.72
C PHE A 155 -9.18 -14.77 0.36
N TYR A 156 -8.39 -15.74 -0.11
CA TYR A 156 -8.66 -16.43 -1.38
C TYR A 156 -9.87 -17.35 -1.31
N GLU A 157 -10.10 -18.01 -0.16
CA GLU A 157 -11.35 -18.75 0.08
C GLU A 157 -12.58 -17.83 -0.04
N TRP A 158 -12.51 -16.63 0.52
CA TRP A 158 -13.57 -15.62 0.39
C TRP A 158 -13.77 -15.14 -1.06
N LEU A 159 -12.71 -15.05 -1.85
CA LEU A 159 -12.79 -14.74 -3.28
C LEU A 159 -13.32 -15.92 -4.13
N GLY A 160 -13.46 -17.11 -3.56
CA GLY A 160 -13.80 -18.34 -4.30
C GLY A 160 -12.69 -18.79 -5.26
N GLN A 161 -11.44 -18.48 -4.96
CA GLN A 161 -10.26 -18.79 -5.77
C GLN A 161 -9.26 -19.64 -4.98
N PRO A 162 -8.43 -20.46 -5.65
CA PRO A 162 -7.36 -21.18 -4.98
C PRO A 162 -6.30 -20.19 -4.47
N ALA A 163 -5.90 -20.37 -3.21
CA ALA A 163 -4.80 -19.59 -2.65
C ALA A 163 -3.46 -19.95 -3.34
N PRO A 164 -2.52 -19.00 -3.44
CA PRO A 164 -1.15 -19.30 -3.88
C PRO A 164 -0.49 -20.39 -3.02
N ALA A 165 0.38 -21.21 -3.61
CA ALA A 165 0.89 -22.42 -2.95
C ALA A 165 1.76 -22.17 -1.72
N LYS A 166 2.36 -20.97 -1.59
CA LYS A 166 3.31 -20.61 -0.51
C LYS A 166 2.78 -19.53 0.45
N VAL A 167 1.47 -19.40 0.60
CA VAL A 167 0.84 -18.49 1.57
C VAL A 167 0.31 -19.23 2.79
#